data_15f2107238ae29ec9d814a01724d1341
#
_entry.id   15f2107238ae29ec9d814a01724d1341
#
_cell.length_a   1.000
_cell.length_b   1.000
_cell.length_c   1.000
_cell.angle_alpha   90.00
_cell.angle_beta   90.00
_cell.angle_gamma   90.00
#
_symmetry.space_group_name_H-M   'P 1'
#
loop_
_entity.id
_entity.type
_entity.pdbx_description
1 polymer ?
#
loop_
_entity_poly.entity_id
_entity_poly.type
_entity_poly.pdbx_seq_one_letter_code
_entity_poly.pdbx_strand_id
1 'polypeptide(L)'
;IAMAKLIKEKQPRLFAYLLQNRGKKQIAAMLNLKERKPFFHISGMLSKAHMYGAIMMPLAKHPTNSNGIICVDLSVDPEALISLNDEQIRHRVFTSADKLAEGEDRIPLKVIHINKAPVVTTQKLIDKQAAARLDIDLERCEKNWQRLMAVDLSKKVADVFSDQIFPVKPEAEQQLYGGFLPDQDRGLLDDIRRASASDFNQQQYYFADDRYNQLLFSYRARNFPESLSETEQQTWHESCRWRLTNEQSGYLTMKKNNLELAELLTDNSLSDKKREVLQALQAWSQDVTKQFSL
;
A
#
# COMPACT_ATOMS: atom_id res chain seq x y z
N ILE A 1 4.86 20.33 3.19
CA ILE A 1 5.11 21.77 2.84
C ILE A 1 6.60 22.09 2.90
N ALA A 2 7.34 21.76 3.99
CA ALA A 2 8.77 22.07 4.15
C ALA A 2 9.64 21.55 3.00
N MET A 3 9.48 20.26 2.62
CA MET A 3 10.22 19.66 1.51
C MET A 3 9.94 20.34 0.18
N ALA A 4 8.67 20.69 -0.10
CA ALA A 4 8.32 21.42 -1.34
C ALA A 4 8.95 22.82 -1.41
N LYS A 5 9.02 23.54 -0.27
CA LYS A 5 9.73 24.82 -0.16
C LYS A 5 11.22 24.63 -0.44
N LEU A 6 11.85 23.64 0.18
CA LEU A 6 13.28 23.34 -0.02
C LEU A 6 13.60 23.03 -1.50
N ILE A 7 12.77 22.21 -2.16
CA ILE A 7 12.95 21.91 -3.59
C ILE A 7 12.77 23.19 -4.43
N LYS A 8 11.78 24.03 -4.13
CA LYS A 8 11.55 25.29 -4.83
C LYS A 8 12.75 26.25 -4.69
N GLU A 9 13.34 26.33 -3.51
CA GLU A 9 14.49 27.19 -3.22
C GLU A 9 15.80 26.68 -3.85
N LYS A 10 16.07 25.39 -3.70
CA LYS A 10 17.35 24.79 -4.13
C LYS A 10 17.35 24.34 -5.58
N GLN A 11 16.20 23.97 -6.13
CA GLN A 11 16.03 23.45 -7.50
C GLN A 11 14.77 24.04 -8.17
N PRO A 12 14.71 25.37 -8.40
CA PRO A 12 13.50 26.05 -8.89
C PRO A 12 13.03 25.54 -10.26
N ARG A 13 13.95 25.18 -11.17
CA ARG A 13 13.61 24.61 -12.48
C ARG A 13 12.94 23.24 -12.34
N LEU A 14 13.47 22.38 -11.48
CA LEU A 14 12.88 21.07 -11.20
C LEU A 14 11.48 21.23 -10.58
N PHE A 15 11.33 22.13 -9.61
CA PHE A 15 10.05 22.42 -8.99
C PHE A 15 9.00 22.88 -10.01
N ALA A 16 9.37 23.83 -10.88
CA ALA A 16 8.49 24.34 -11.93
C ALA A 16 8.08 23.21 -12.91
N TYR A 17 9.05 22.38 -13.33
CA TYR A 17 8.79 21.23 -14.20
C TYR A 17 7.80 20.27 -13.58
N LEU A 18 8.02 19.86 -12.33
CA LEU A 18 7.13 18.91 -11.61
C LEU A 18 5.73 19.50 -11.44
N LEU A 19 5.63 20.79 -11.12
CA LEU A 19 4.36 21.48 -10.96
C LEU A 19 3.57 21.57 -12.29
N GLN A 20 4.26 21.86 -13.39
CA GLN A 20 3.67 21.94 -14.72
C GLN A 20 3.18 20.57 -15.23
N ASN A 21 3.93 19.49 -14.93
CA ASN A 21 3.68 18.16 -15.44
C ASN A 21 2.92 17.25 -14.47
N ARG A 22 2.34 17.77 -13.38
CA ARG A 22 1.62 16.98 -12.38
C ARG A 22 0.25 16.47 -12.82
N GLY A 23 -0.30 17.03 -13.89
CA GLY A 23 -1.66 16.75 -14.34
C GLY A 23 -1.79 15.37 -15.00
N LYS A 24 -2.95 14.74 -14.79
CA LYS A 24 -3.27 13.41 -15.34
C LYS A 24 -3.07 13.33 -16.86
N LYS A 25 -3.48 14.38 -17.61
CA LYS A 25 -3.35 14.41 -19.09
C LYS A 25 -1.89 14.47 -19.54
N GLN A 26 -1.07 15.28 -18.87
CA GLN A 26 0.36 15.41 -19.16
C GLN A 26 1.10 14.09 -18.89
N ILE A 27 0.85 13.48 -17.74
CA ILE A 27 1.46 12.19 -17.40
C ILE A 27 1.01 11.09 -18.38
N ALA A 28 -0.28 11.01 -18.70
CA ALA A 28 -0.78 10.03 -19.67
C ALA A 28 -0.18 10.19 -21.07
N ALA A 29 0.12 11.41 -21.49
CA ALA A 29 0.80 11.68 -22.75
C ALA A 29 2.26 11.17 -22.75
N MET A 30 2.96 11.27 -21.61
CA MET A 30 4.33 10.75 -21.46
C MET A 30 4.33 9.20 -21.40
N LEU A 31 3.28 8.58 -20.86
CA LEU A 31 3.13 7.13 -20.76
C LEU A 31 2.30 6.56 -21.92
N ASN A 32 2.58 7.02 -23.14
CA ASN A 32 1.81 6.66 -24.33
C ASN A 32 1.98 5.18 -24.71
N LEU A 33 0.92 4.39 -24.56
CA LEU A 33 0.90 2.96 -24.84
C LEU A 33 1.00 2.60 -26.34
N LYS A 34 0.68 3.54 -27.25
CA LYS A 34 0.83 3.31 -28.68
C LYS A 34 2.30 3.46 -29.12
N GLU A 35 2.96 4.49 -28.61
CA GLU A 35 4.35 4.78 -28.93
C GLU A 35 5.32 3.93 -28.12
N ARG A 36 4.94 3.55 -26.89
CA ARG A 36 5.74 2.77 -25.95
C ARG A 36 7.19 3.28 -25.81
N LYS A 37 7.36 4.63 -25.85
CA LYS A 37 8.67 5.26 -25.72
C LYS A 37 9.21 5.13 -24.30
N PRO A 38 10.51 4.94 -24.13
CA PRO A 38 11.14 4.98 -22.83
C PRO A 38 11.00 6.37 -22.17
N PHE A 39 10.83 6.34 -20.86
CA PHE A 39 10.78 7.52 -20.02
C PHE A 39 11.55 7.28 -18.71
N PHE A 40 11.98 8.33 -18.05
CA PHE A 40 12.63 8.24 -16.76
C PHE A 40 11.62 8.48 -15.64
N HIS A 41 11.65 7.63 -14.62
CA HIS A 41 10.76 7.67 -13.46
C HIS A 41 11.54 7.63 -12.16
N ILE A 42 11.13 8.43 -11.17
CA ILE A 42 11.67 8.41 -9.81
C ILE A 42 10.58 7.96 -8.85
N SER A 43 10.88 6.98 -8.01
CA SER A 43 9.96 6.46 -7.01
C SER A 43 10.70 5.77 -5.87
N GLY A 44 10.30 6.00 -4.62
CA GLY A 44 10.86 5.30 -3.46
C GLY A 44 10.70 3.76 -3.46
N MET A 45 9.96 3.21 -4.43
CA MET A 45 9.82 1.76 -4.62
C MET A 45 10.80 1.17 -5.64
N LEU A 46 11.63 2.01 -6.27
CA LEU A 46 12.68 1.57 -7.18
C LEU A 46 13.99 1.35 -6.42
N SER A 47 14.98 0.72 -7.09
CA SER A 47 16.25 0.36 -6.47
C SER A 47 17.00 1.57 -5.91
N LYS A 48 17.47 1.45 -4.67
CA LYS A 48 18.36 2.44 -4.05
C LYS A 48 19.71 2.54 -4.77
N ALA A 49 20.18 1.45 -5.38
CA ALA A 49 21.41 1.45 -6.16
C ALA A 49 21.35 2.47 -7.31
N HIS A 50 20.19 2.65 -7.93
CA HIS A 50 19.95 3.64 -8.98
C HIS A 50 19.33 4.94 -8.45
N MET A 51 19.59 5.29 -7.18
CA MET A 51 19.03 6.49 -6.52
C MET A 51 17.50 6.62 -6.70
N TYR A 52 16.79 5.50 -6.65
CA TYR A 52 15.33 5.41 -6.85
C TYR A 52 14.85 5.85 -8.23
N GLY A 53 15.73 5.89 -9.24
CA GLY A 53 15.43 6.20 -10.63
C GLY A 53 15.50 4.99 -11.52
N ALA A 54 14.67 4.96 -12.58
CA ALA A 54 14.74 3.92 -13.62
C ALA A 54 14.30 4.47 -14.98
N ILE A 55 14.88 3.94 -16.06
CA ILE A 55 14.34 4.10 -17.42
C ILE A 55 13.32 2.99 -17.62
N MET A 56 12.07 3.41 -17.86
CA MET A 56 10.93 2.50 -17.93
C MET A 56 10.22 2.59 -19.28
N MET A 57 9.48 1.55 -19.64
CA MET A 57 8.62 1.49 -20.81
C MET A 57 7.18 1.18 -20.39
N PRO A 58 6.14 1.90 -20.90
CA PRO A 58 4.76 1.57 -20.66
C PRO A 58 4.34 0.35 -21.50
N LEU A 59 3.63 -0.62 -20.87
CA LEU A 59 3.21 -1.87 -21.51
C LEU A 59 1.70 -1.99 -21.66
N ALA A 60 0.94 -1.74 -20.59
CA ALA A 60 -0.50 -1.95 -20.57
C ALA A 60 -1.23 -1.00 -19.60
N LYS A 61 -2.54 -0.84 -19.81
CA LYS A 61 -3.42 -0.30 -18.77
C LYS A 61 -3.64 -1.33 -17.68
N HIS A 62 -3.73 -0.87 -16.45
CA HIS A 62 -4.12 -1.74 -15.35
C HIS A 62 -5.58 -2.17 -15.53
N PRO A 63 -5.92 -3.47 -15.41
CA PRO A 63 -7.25 -3.99 -15.74
C PRO A 63 -8.38 -3.43 -14.87
N THR A 64 -8.11 -3.25 -13.57
CA THR A 64 -9.12 -2.78 -12.59
C THR A 64 -8.95 -1.33 -12.17
N ASN A 65 -7.80 -0.69 -12.45
CA ASN A 65 -7.54 0.70 -12.07
C ASN A 65 -7.34 1.58 -13.31
N SER A 66 -8.34 2.32 -13.70
CA SER A 66 -8.33 3.20 -14.87
C SER A 66 -7.24 4.29 -14.86
N ASN A 67 -6.61 4.55 -13.70
CA ASN A 67 -5.50 5.49 -13.56
C ASN A 67 -4.13 4.80 -13.51
N GLY A 68 -4.08 3.48 -13.57
CA GLY A 68 -2.85 2.70 -13.54
C GLY A 68 -2.32 2.40 -14.94
N ILE A 69 -1.02 2.65 -15.16
CA ILE A 69 -0.28 2.16 -16.32
C ILE A 69 0.80 1.22 -15.81
N ILE A 70 0.81 -0.02 -16.33
CA ILE A 70 1.82 -1.01 -16.00
C ILE A 70 3.03 -0.74 -16.87
N CYS A 71 4.18 -0.57 -16.23
CA CYS A 71 5.46 -0.25 -16.88
C CYS A 71 6.53 -1.27 -16.45
N VAL A 72 7.52 -1.46 -17.29
CA VAL A 72 8.69 -2.32 -17.01
C VAL A 72 9.95 -1.47 -16.91
N ASP A 73 10.85 -1.84 -16.00
CA ASP A 73 12.20 -1.28 -15.91
C ASP A 73 13.10 -1.89 -17.00
N LEU A 74 13.71 -1.04 -17.80
CA LEU A 74 14.54 -1.45 -18.94
C LEU A 74 15.97 -1.83 -18.53
N SER A 75 16.37 -1.64 -17.29
CA SER A 75 17.71 -2.04 -16.81
C SER A 75 17.85 -3.56 -16.66
N VAL A 76 16.73 -4.29 -16.54
CA VAL A 76 16.68 -5.74 -16.36
C VAL A 76 16.38 -6.45 -17.69
N ASP A 77 16.98 -7.62 -17.91
CA ASP A 77 16.74 -8.42 -19.09
C ASP A 77 15.26 -8.82 -19.19
N PRO A 78 14.57 -8.50 -20.30
CA PRO A 78 13.14 -8.79 -20.45
C PRO A 78 12.84 -10.26 -20.78
N GLU A 79 13.84 -11.14 -20.92
CA GLU A 79 13.64 -12.54 -21.33
C GLU A 79 12.61 -13.27 -20.49
N ALA A 80 12.69 -13.14 -19.16
CA ALA A 80 11.73 -13.76 -18.25
C ALA A 80 10.30 -13.25 -18.48
N LEU A 81 10.12 -11.95 -18.75
CA LEU A 81 8.81 -11.37 -19.06
C LEU A 81 8.26 -11.85 -20.41
N ILE A 82 9.14 -12.10 -21.37
CA ILE A 82 8.76 -12.56 -22.73
C ILE A 82 8.40 -14.04 -22.72
N SER A 83 9.25 -14.89 -22.10
CA SER A 83 9.20 -16.36 -22.22
C SER A 83 8.28 -17.04 -21.21
N LEU A 84 8.16 -16.52 -19.97
CA LEU A 84 7.38 -17.15 -18.91
C LEU A 84 5.86 -17.00 -19.12
N ASN A 85 5.08 -17.92 -18.54
CA ASN A 85 3.62 -17.81 -18.52
C ASN A 85 3.14 -16.84 -17.44
N ASP A 86 1.83 -16.52 -17.44
CA ASP A 86 1.23 -15.50 -16.57
C ASP A 86 1.37 -15.82 -15.08
N GLU A 87 1.25 -17.09 -14.68
CA GLU A 87 1.41 -17.52 -13.27
C GLU A 87 2.86 -17.35 -12.80
N GLN A 88 3.83 -17.74 -13.62
CA GLN A 88 5.24 -17.58 -13.31
C GLN A 88 5.63 -16.09 -13.23
N ILE A 89 5.12 -15.28 -14.15
CA ILE A 89 5.32 -13.81 -14.10
C ILE A 89 4.69 -13.25 -12.84
N ARG A 90 3.45 -13.62 -12.53
CA ARG A 90 2.74 -13.17 -11.31
C ARG A 90 3.55 -13.53 -10.06
N HIS A 91 4.02 -14.76 -9.96
CA HIS A 91 4.87 -15.18 -8.86
C HIS A 91 6.09 -14.28 -8.71
N ARG A 92 6.85 -14.02 -9.79
CA ARG A 92 8.07 -13.20 -9.76
C ARG A 92 7.83 -11.70 -9.62
N VAL A 93 6.63 -11.21 -9.91
CA VAL A 93 6.25 -9.79 -9.71
C VAL A 93 5.87 -9.52 -8.25
N PHE A 94 5.06 -10.40 -7.65
CA PHE A 94 4.44 -10.14 -6.35
C PHE A 94 5.13 -10.81 -5.17
N THR A 95 6.03 -11.76 -5.41
CA THR A 95 6.84 -12.36 -4.35
C THR A 95 8.04 -11.45 -4.04
N SER A 96 8.35 -11.26 -2.76
CA SER A 96 9.55 -10.54 -2.35
C SER A 96 10.81 -11.32 -2.71
N ALA A 97 11.92 -10.60 -3.01
CA ALA A 97 13.13 -11.22 -3.54
C ALA A 97 13.74 -12.29 -2.62
N ASP A 98 13.60 -12.12 -1.29
CA ASP A 98 14.05 -13.07 -0.28
C ASP A 98 13.26 -14.38 -0.22
N LYS A 99 12.12 -14.45 -0.91
CA LYS A 99 11.23 -15.62 -0.97
C LYS A 99 11.20 -16.30 -2.35
N LEU A 100 11.91 -15.76 -3.31
CA LEU A 100 12.06 -16.40 -4.61
C LEU A 100 13.05 -17.57 -4.51
N ALA A 101 12.89 -18.57 -5.39
CA ALA A 101 13.82 -19.70 -5.46
C ALA A 101 15.21 -19.25 -5.93
N GLU A 102 16.22 -20.04 -5.61
CA GLU A 102 17.59 -19.79 -6.09
C GLU A 102 17.63 -19.74 -7.62
N GLY A 103 18.23 -18.70 -8.18
CA GLY A 103 18.29 -18.45 -9.63
C GLY A 103 17.05 -17.77 -10.21
N GLU A 104 16.07 -17.40 -9.38
CA GLU A 104 14.92 -16.61 -9.79
C GLU A 104 15.07 -15.14 -9.41
N ASP A 105 14.96 -14.27 -10.40
CA ASP A 105 14.93 -12.82 -10.19
C ASP A 105 13.50 -12.28 -10.29
N ARG A 106 13.25 -11.18 -9.58
CA ARG A 106 11.99 -10.44 -9.72
C ARG A 106 11.85 -9.85 -11.11
N ILE A 107 10.66 -9.93 -11.67
CA ILE A 107 10.31 -9.20 -12.89
C ILE A 107 9.89 -7.77 -12.49
N PRO A 108 10.61 -6.73 -12.95
CA PRO A 108 10.46 -5.36 -12.48
C PRO A 108 9.27 -4.64 -13.13
N LEU A 109 8.07 -5.21 -12.99
CA LEU A 109 6.83 -4.53 -13.37
C LEU A 109 6.38 -3.59 -12.27
N LYS A 110 5.94 -2.41 -12.66
CA LYS A 110 5.45 -1.37 -11.74
C LYS A 110 4.23 -0.66 -12.31
N VAL A 111 3.21 -0.47 -11.45
CA VAL A 111 2.06 0.38 -11.79
C VAL A 111 2.37 1.83 -11.48
N ILE A 112 2.27 2.70 -12.47
CA ILE A 112 2.38 4.14 -12.32
C ILE A 112 0.96 4.74 -12.37
N HIS A 113 0.58 5.42 -11.29
CA HIS A 113 -0.73 6.05 -11.18
C HIS A 113 -0.68 7.48 -11.75
N ILE A 114 -1.30 7.70 -12.90
CA ILE A 114 -1.27 8.98 -13.62
C ILE A 114 -1.97 10.14 -12.89
N ASN A 115 -2.80 9.83 -11.89
CA ASN A 115 -3.51 10.81 -11.05
C ASN A 115 -2.81 11.13 -9.71
N LYS A 116 -1.65 10.53 -9.43
CA LYS A 116 -0.89 10.72 -8.18
C LYS A 116 0.35 11.60 -8.37
N ALA A 117 0.37 12.45 -9.41
CA ALA A 117 1.49 13.32 -9.77
C ALA A 117 2.85 12.60 -9.73
N PRO A 118 3.02 11.45 -10.40
CA PRO A 118 4.29 10.74 -10.41
C PRO A 118 5.39 11.59 -11.02
N VAL A 119 6.62 11.42 -10.55
CA VAL A 119 7.80 12.06 -11.15
C VAL A 119 8.17 11.29 -12.41
N VAL A 120 7.82 11.85 -13.56
CA VAL A 120 8.07 11.27 -14.89
C VAL A 120 8.70 12.32 -15.78
N THR A 121 9.70 11.94 -16.56
CA THR A 121 10.32 12.81 -17.55
C THR A 121 10.76 12.01 -18.77
N THR A 122 11.05 12.68 -19.86
CA THR A 122 11.56 12.01 -21.07
C THR A 122 12.95 11.45 -20.81
N GLN A 123 13.26 10.27 -21.37
CA GLN A 123 14.58 9.67 -21.27
C GLN A 123 15.71 10.60 -21.74
N LYS A 124 15.42 11.49 -22.70
CA LYS A 124 16.41 12.44 -23.26
C LYS A 124 17.06 13.37 -22.23
N LEU A 125 16.46 13.52 -21.05
CA LEU A 125 17.05 14.30 -19.96
C LEU A 125 18.13 13.52 -19.18
N ILE A 126 18.24 12.23 -19.40
CA ILE A 126 19.28 11.39 -18.81
C ILE A 126 20.41 11.25 -19.83
N ASP A 127 21.38 12.14 -19.74
CA ASP A 127 22.61 12.07 -20.54
C ASP A 127 23.57 11.02 -19.97
N LYS A 128 24.69 10.78 -20.69
CA LYS A 128 25.69 9.79 -20.26
C LYS A 128 26.25 10.08 -18.86
N GLN A 129 26.39 11.34 -18.47
CA GLN A 129 26.93 11.72 -17.16
C GLN A 129 25.89 11.44 -16.04
N ALA A 130 24.61 11.76 -16.30
CA ALA A 130 23.52 11.44 -15.37
C ALA A 130 23.32 9.93 -15.23
N ALA A 131 23.36 9.19 -16.34
CA ALA A 131 23.27 7.74 -16.35
C ALA A 131 24.40 7.08 -15.54
N ALA A 132 25.63 7.53 -15.71
CA ALA A 132 26.78 7.04 -14.93
C ALA A 132 26.62 7.30 -13.41
N ARG A 133 26.08 8.46 -13.02
CA ARG A 133 25.78 8.75 -11.59
C ARG A 133 24.66 7.89 -11.02
N LEU A 134 23.72 7.50 -11.86
CA LEU A 134 22.57 6.67 -11.46
C LEU A 134 22.87 5.16 -11.60
N ASP A 135 24.07 4.80 -12.05
CA ASP A 135 24.44 3.42 -12.38
C ASP A 135 23.45 2.77 -13.37
N ILE A 136 23.04 3.53 -14.40
CA ILE A 136 22.12 3.09 -15.45
C ILE A 136 22.90 2.89 -16.76
N ASP A 137 22.82 1.66 -17.29
CA ASP A 137 23.37 1.33 -18.61
C ASP A 137 22.36 1.68 -19.70
N LEU A 138 22.61 2.80 -20.42
CA LEU A 138 21.73 3.28 -21.48
C LEU A 138 21.69 2.33 -22.68
N GLU A 139 22.79 1.66 -23.02
CA GLU A 139 22.85 0.75 -24.16
C GLU A 139 22.04 -0.51 -23.89
N ARG A 140 22.14 -1.03 -22.67
CA ARG A 140 21.28 -2.13 -22.19
C ARG A 140 19.81 -1.74 -22.23
N CYS A 141 19.44 -0.57 -21.71
CA CYS A 141 18.06 -0.09 -21.74
C CYS A 141 17.53 0.02 -23.18
N GLU A 142 18.32 0.56 -24.10
CA GLU A 142 17.95 0.67 -25.52
C GLU A 142 17.75 -0.72 -26.15
N LYS A 143 18.68 -1.66 -25.94
CA LYS A 143 18.58 -3.03 -26.42
C LYS A 143 17.32 -3.74 -25.88
N ASN A 144 17.05 -3.59 -24.60
CA ASN A 144 15.88 -4.18 -23.95
C ASN A 144 14.59 -3.56 -24.47
N TRP A 145 14.56 -2.25 -24.69
CA TRP A 145 13.43 -1.57 -25.30
C TRP A 145 13.12 -2.12 -26.70
N GLN A 146 14.13 -2.27 -27.55
CA GLN A 146 13.97 -2.83 -28.91
C GLN A 146 13.41 -4.25 -28.88
N ARG A 147 13.89 -5.11 -27.96
CA ARG A 147 13.36 -6.47 -27.76
C ARG A 147 11.89 -6.45 -27.36
N LEU A 148 11.51 -5.58 -26.43
CA LEU A 148 10.13 -5.44 -25.97
C LEU A 148 9.21 -4.81 -27.03
N MET A 149 9.74 -3.94 -27.91
CA MET A 149 8.97 -3.38 -29.02
C MET A 149 8.60 -4.44 -30.07
N ALA A 150 9.39 -5.50 -30.21
CA ALA A 150 9.16 -6.59 -31.17
C ALA A 150 8.01 -7.53 -30.76
N VAL A 151 7.53 -7.45 -29.49
CA VAL A 151 6.48 -8.33 -28.96
C VAL A 151 5.33 -7.53 -28.37
N ASP A 152 4.11 -8.04 -28.50
CA ASP A 152 2.95 -7.48 -27.81
C ASP A 152 2.69 -8.24 -26.51
N LEU A 153 3.05 -7.63 -25.41
CA LEU A 153 2.83 -8.15 -24.05
C LEU A 153 1.63 -7.50 -23.34
N SER A 154 0.87 -6.65 -24.01
CA SER A 154 -0.15 -5.83 -23.37
C SER A 154 -1.23 -6.67 -22.66
N LYS A 155 -1.73 -7.70 -23.34
CA LYS A 155 -2.72 -8.62 -22.75
C LYS A 155 -2.10 -9.44 -21.62
N LYS A 156 -0.97 -10.09 -21.87
CA LYS A 156 -0.24 -10.93 -20.90
C LYS A 156 0.03 -10.17 -19.60
N VAL A 157 0.56 -8.96 -19.71
CA VAL A 157 0.86 -8.12 -18.56
C VAL A 157 -0.41 -7.66 -17.84
N ALA A 158 -1.49 -7.34 -18.57
CA ALA A 158 -2.78 -6.99 -17.94
C ALA A 158 -3.36 -8.19 -17.17
N ASP A 159 -3.29 -9.40 -17.74
CA ASP A 159 -3.80 -10.63 -17.10
C ASP A 159 -3.03 -10.96 -15.80
N VAL A 160 -1.73 -10.68 -15.73
CA VAL A 160 -0.93 -10.81 -14.49
C VAL A 160 -1.49 -9.95 -13.35
N PHE A 161 -2.08 -8.78 -13.66
CA PHE A 161 -2.64 -7.86 -12.68
C PHE A 161 -4.16 -7.98 -12.50
N SER A 162 -4.87 -8.82 -13.31
CA SER A 162 -6.34 -8.95 -13.26
C SER A 162 -6.82 -9.62 -11.98
N ASP A 163 -6.10 -10.61 -11.49
CA ASP A 163 -6.50 -11.46 -10.37
C ASP A 163 -5.95 -10.98 -9.01
N GLN A 164 -5.62 -9.70 -8.87
CA GLN A 164 -5.35 -9.14 -7.55
C GLN A 164 -6.66 -9.04 -6.74
N ILE A 165 -7.19 -10.18 -6.37
CA ILE A 165 -8.24 -10.26 -5.34
C ILE A 165 -7.54 -10.01 -4.02
N PHE A 166 -7.63 -8.79 -3.52
CA PHE A 166 -7.26 -8.55 -2.13
C PHE A 166 -8.18 -9.39 -1.26
N PRO A 167 -7.66 -10.28 -0.40
CA PRO A 167 -8.52 -11.07 0.47
C PRO A 167 -9.39 -10.12 1.30
N VAL A 168 -10.69 -10.36 1.28
CA VAL A 168 -11.62 -9.62 2.13
C VAL A 168 -11.19 -9.85 3.57
N LYS A 169 -10.88 -8.77 4.27
CA LYS A 169 -10.53 -8.84 5.68
C LYS A 169 -11.75 -9.28 6.49
N PRO A 170 -11.59 -10.15 7.50
CA PRO A 170 -12.73 -10.69 8.26
C PRO A 170 -13.46 -9.60 9.07
N GLU A 171 -12.73 -8.61 9.57
CA GLU A 171 -13.23 -7.57 10.44
C GLU A 171 -13.59 -6.30 9.66
N ALA A 172 -14.77 -5.73 9.91
CA ALA A 172 -15.23 -4.49 9.26
C ALA A 172 -14.25 -3.32 9.48
N GLU A 173 -13.59 -3.26 10.64
CA GLU A 173 -12.57 -2.25 10.97
C GLU A 173 -11.33 -2.32 10.06
N GLN A 174 -11.07 -3.46 9.45
CA GLN A 174 -9.95 -3.67 8.52
C GLN A 174 -10.37 -3.45 7.06
N GLN A 175 -11.65 -3.15 6.78
CA GLN A 175 -12.22 -3.04 5.45
C GLN A 175 -12.41 -1.58 4.99
N LEU A 176 -11.55 -0.65 5.41
CA LEU A 176 -11.64 0.78 5.03
C LEU A 176 -11.76 0.99 3.51
N TYR A 177 -11.12 0.14 2.72
CA TYR A 177 -11.14 0.18 1.26
C TYR A 177 -12.05 -0.89 0.62
N GLY A 178 -12.90 -1.54 1.39
CA GLY A 178 -13.81 -2.59 0.92
C GLY A 178 -15.01 -2.07 0.10
N GLY A 179 -15.15 -0.76 -0.07
CA GLY A 179 -16.20 -0.10 -0.85
C GLY A 179 -16.55 1.27 -0.27
N PHE A 180 -17.31 2.04 -1.03
CA PHE A 180 -17.83 3.33 -0.58
C PHE A 180 -19.13 3.14 0.19
N LEU A 181 -19.37 4.02 1.15
CA LEU A 181 -20.66 4.10 1.86
C LEU A 181 -21.78 4.41 0.86
N PRO A 182 -22.86 3.64 0.83
CA PRO A 182 -24.05 3.96 0.05
C PRO A 182 -24.60 5.34 0.37
N ASP A 183 -25.11 6.05 -0.65
CA ASP A 183 -25.60 7.43 -0.46
C ASP A 183 -26.77 7.51 0.55
N GLN A 184 -27.62 6.47 0.58
CA GLN A 184 -28.73 6.38 1.55
C GLN A 184 -28.26 6.31 3.03
N ASP A 185 -27.06 5.79 3.26
CA ASP A 185 -26.51 5.59 4.60
C ASP A 185 -25.72 6.81 5.11
N ARG A 186 -25.42 7.79 4.23
CA ARG A 186 -24.58 8.94 4.60
C ARG A 186 -25.21 9.81 5.69
N GLY A 187 -26.54 9.99 5.64
CA GLY A 187 -27.26 10.77 6.65
C GLY A 187 -27.14 10.18 8.04
N LEU A 188 -27.15 8.85 8.16
CA LEU A 188 -27.03 8.14 9.43
C LEU A 188 -25.72 8.43 10.16
N LEU A 189 -24.61 8.65 9.43
CA LEU A 189 -23.32 8.97 10.07
C LEU A 189 -23.37 10.30 10.84
N ASP A 190 -24.07 11.29 10.33
CA ASP A 190 -24.20 12.58 10.99
C ASP A 190 -25.13 12.51 12.21
N ASP A 191 -26.16 11.69 12.14
CA ASP A 191 -27.05 11.42 13.28
C ASP A 191 -26.30 10.67 14.38
N ILE A 192 -25.56 9.62 14.05
CA ILE A 192 -24.74 8.84 15.00
C ILE A 192 -23.65 9.69 15.66
N ARG A 193 -23.03 10.62 14.94
CA ARG A 193 -22.02 11.53 15.52
C ARG A 193 -22.60 12.48 16.56
N ARG A 194 -23.88 12.80 16.47
CA ARG A 194 -24.61 13.69 17.42
C ARG A 194 -25.29 12.90 18.52
N ALA A 195 -25.46 11.60 18.36
CA ALA A 195 -26.17 10.74 19.29
C ALA A 195 -25.48 10.66 20.66
N SER A 196 -26.25 10.66 21.68
CA SER A 196 -25.88 10.35 23.09
C SER A 196 -26.14 8.87 23.40
N ALA A 197 -25.66 8.39 24.53
CA ALA A 197 -25.96 7.03 25.00
C ALA A 197 -27.47 6.73 25.07
N SER A 198 -28.27 7.71 25.49
CA SER A 198 -29.74 7.58 25.58
C SER A 198 -30.38 7.43 24.20
N ASP A 199 -29.84 8.09 23.18
CA ASP A 199 -30.38 8.00 21.82
C ASP A 199 -30.18 6.59 21.23
N PHE A 200 -29.05 5.93 21.52
CA PHE A 200 -28.82 4.54 21.13
C PHE A 200 -29.76 3.53 21.80
N ASN A 201 -30.34 3.87 22.96
CA ASN A 201 -31.32 3.03 23.63
C ASN A 201 -32.74 3.24 23.09
N GLN A 202 -33.02 4.41 22.52
CA GLN A 202 -34.34 4.80 22.03
C GLN A 202 -34.53 4.60 20.54
N GLN A 203 -33.46 4.73 19.75
CA GLN A 203 -33.49 4.67 18.31
C GLN A 203 -32.54 3.57 17.77
N GLN A 204 -33.06 2.76 16.86
CA GLN A 204 -32.24 1.81 16.12
C GLN A 204 -31.70 2.48 14.85
N TYR A 205 -30.40 2.43 14.69
CA TYR A 205 -29.70 2.84 13.47
C TYR A 205 -29.33 1.58 12.71
N TYR A 206 -29.75 1.50 11.46
CA TYR A 206 -29.47 0.35 10.60
C TYR A 206 -28.93 0.82 9.25
N PHE A 207 -27.73 0.37 8.91
CA PHE A 207 -27.10 0.61 7.62
C PHE A 207 -27.43 -0.50 6.62
N ALA A 208 -27.61 -0.14 5.35
CA ALA A 208 -27.78 -1.11 4.28
C ALA A 208 -26.50 -1.94 4.03
N ASP A 209 -25.34 -1.34 4.30
CA ASP A 209 -24.05 -2.04 4.28
C ASP A 209 -23.73 -2.61 5.66
N ASP A 210 -23.72 -3.93 5.76
CA ASP A 210 -23.53 -4.64 7.04
C ASP A 210 -22.21 -4.34 7.74
N ARG A 211 -21.17 -3.93 7.00
CA ARG A 211 -19.91 -3.48 7.61
C ARG A 211 -20.13 -2.31 8.57
N TYR A 212 -21.03 -1.40 8.25
CA TYR A 212 -21.31 -0.25 9.09
C TYR A 212 -22.18 -0.60 10.31
N ASN A 213 -22.99 -1.67 10.24
CA ASN A 213 -23.67 -2.21 11.42
C ASN A 213 -22.66 -2.78 12.42
N GLN A 214 -21.67 -3.52 11.94
CA GLN A 214 -20.57 -4.03 12.78
C GLN A 214 -19.71 -2.88 13.37
N LEU A 215 -19.42 -1.86 12.56
CA LEU A 215 -18.69 -0.67 13.02
C LEU A 215 -19.50 0.13 14.06
N LEU A 216 -20.80 0.25 13.90
CA LEU A 216 -21.67 0.90 14.87
C LEU A 216 -21.70 0.18 16.22
N PHE A 217 -21.77 -1.16 16.19
CA PHE A 217 -21.66 -1.97 17.40
C PHE A 217 -20.32 -1.71 18.12
N SER A 218 -19.21 -1.77 17.40
CA SER A 218 -17.89 -1.49 17.93
C SER A 218 -17.74 -0.05 18.44
N TYR A 219 -18.36 0.91 17.76
CA TYR A 219 -18.38 2.32 18.17
C TYR A 219 -19.14 2.52 19.48
N ARG A 220 -20.34 1.93 19.61
CA ARG A 220 -21.14 1.96 20.85
C ARG A 220 -20.36 1.31 22.00
N ALA A 221 -19.79 0.15 21.76
CA ALA A 221 -19.06 -0.58 22.80
C ALA A 221 -17.86 0.19 23.38
N ARG A 222 -17.19 1.01 22.54
CA ARG A 222 -16.04 1.81 22.98
C ARG A 222 -16.40 3.15 23.60
N ASN A 223 -17.42 3.79 23.08
CA ASN A 223 -17.72 5.18 23.45
C ASN A 223 -18.95 5.32 24.35
N PHE A 224 -19.85 4.34 24.33
CA PHE A 224 -21.13 4.33 25.05
C PHE A 224 -21.44 2.93 25.58
N PRO A 225 -20.55 2.33 26.42
CA PRO A 225 -20.73 0.96 26.91
C PRO A 225 -22.04 0.78 27.66
N GLU A 226 -22.56 1.82 28.29
CA GLU A 226 -23.84 1.86 28.99
C GLU A 226 -25.06 1.73 28.04
N SER A 227 -24.88 1.93 26.74
CA SER A 227 -25.92 1.71 25.72
C SER A 227 -26.03 0.25 25.26
N LEU A 228 -25.16 -0.64 25.75
CA LEU A 228 -25.17 -2.05 25.39
C LEU A 228 -25.99 -2.88 26.38
N SER A 229 -26.80 -3.80 25.86
CA SER A 229 -27.43 -4.84 26.70
C SER A 229 -26.34 -5.78 27.26
N GLU A 230 -26.70 -6.56 28.29
CA GLU A 230 -25.77 -7.55 28.86
C GLU A 230 -25.25 -8.54 27.82
N THR A 231 -26.09 -8.99 26.89
CA THR A 231 -25.70 -9.88 25.80
C THR A 231 -24.71 -9.20 24.84
N GLU A 232 -24.94 -7.92 24.50
CA GLU A 232 -24.03 -7.15 23.65
C GLU A 232 -22.68 -6.92 24.35
N GLN A 233 -22.67 -6.67 25.66
CA GLN A 233 -21.44 -6.52 26.45
C GLN A 233 -20.62 -7.83 26.45
N GLN A 234 -21.30 -8.96 26.64
CA GLN A 234 -20.64 -10.27 26.56
C GLN A 234 -20.07 -10.52 25.17
N THR A 235 -20.83 -10.29 24.10
CA THR A 235 -20.39 -10.41 22.71
C THR A 235 -19.18 -9.54 22.43
N TRP A 236 -19.18 -8.30 22.92
CA TRP A 236 -18.04 -7.41 22.80
C TRP A 236 -16.79 -7.94 23.51
N HIS A 237 -16.96 -8.41 24.75
CA HIS A 237 -15.87 -8.98 25.53
C HIS A 237 -15.25 -10.22 24.83
N GLU A 238 -16.08 -11.12 24.33
CA GLU A 238 -15.64 -12.30 23.57
C GLU A 238 -14.92 -11.92 22.28
N SER A 239 -15.42 -10.92 21.54
CA SER A 239 -14.78 -10.38 20.34
C SER A 239 -13.40 -9.78 20.64
N CYS A 240 -13.27 -9.00 21.72
CA CYS A 240 -11.98 -8.47 22.16
C CYS A 240 -11.01 -9.59 22.53
N ARG A 241 -11.47 -10.58 23.28
CA ARG A 241 -10.66 -11.74 23.67
C ARG A 241 -10.18 -12.52 22.43
N TRP A 242 -11.05 -12.78 21.46
CA TRP A 242 -10.70 -13.45 20.22
C TRP A 242 -9.62 -12.67 19.43
N ARG A 243 -9.74 -11.34 19.31
CA ARG A 243 -8.73 -10.49 18.66
C ARG A 243 -7.38 -10.56 19.35
N LEU A 244 -7.35 -10.64 20.67
CA LEU A 244 -6.14 -10.67 21.48
C LEU A 244 -5.44 -12.04 21.49
N THR A 245 -6.16 -13.13 21.18
CA THR A 245 -5.63 -14.50 21.29
C THR A 245 -5.47 -15.22 19.96
N ASN A 246 -6.29 -14.89 18.94
CA ASN A 246 -6.32 -15.64 17.69
C ASN A 246 -5.40 -15.04 16.64
N GLU A 247 -4.43 -15.80 16.16
CA GLU A 247 -3.47 -15.39 15.12
C GLU A 247 -4.15 -15.10 13.77
N GLN A 248 -5.33 -15.69 13.51
CA GLN A 248 -6.09 -15.46 12.27
C GLN A 248 -6.91 -14.16 12.31
N SER A 249 -6.98 -13.48 13.45
CA SER A 249 -7.71 -12.21 13.59
C SER A 249 -7.14 -11.06 12.73
N GLY A 250 -5.87 -11.18 12.33
CA GLY A 250 -5.14 -10.12 11.64
C GLY A 250 -4.67 -8.98 12.56
N TYR A 251 -4.86 -9.13 13.89
CA TYR A 251 -4.34 -8.23 14.92
C TYR A 251 -3.09 -8.80 15.60
N LEU A 252 -2.34 -7.95 16.29
CA LEU A 252 -1.23 -8.36 17.14
C LEU A 252 -1.80 -9.10 18.37
N THR A 253 -1.49 -10.39 18.51
CA THR A 253 -1.92 -11.15 19.68
C THR A 253 -1.09 -10.80 20.91
N MET A 254 -1.67 -10.96 22.11
CA MET A 254 -0.97 -10.72 23.37
C MET A 254 0.27 -11.59 23.52
N LYS A 255 0.21 -12.85 23.09
CA LYS A 255 1.37 -13.75 23.07
C LYS A 255 2.52 -13.18 22.25
N LYS A 256 2.24 -12.72 21.02
CA LYS A 256 3.27 -12.14 20.13
C LYS A 256 3.79 -10.82 20.67
N ASN A 257 2.91 -9.95 21.16
CA ASN A 257 3.28 -8.70 21.82
C ASN A 257 4.24 -8.93 23.01
N ASN A 258 3.92 -9.88 23.87
CA ASN A 258 4.75 -10.17 25.05
C ASN A 258 6.11 -10.75 24.69
N LEU A 259 6.18 -11.58 23.64
CA LEU A 259 7.45 -12.09 23.12
C LEU A 259 8.32 -10.97 22.55
N GLU A 260 7.77 -10.09 21.72
CA GLU A 260 8.50 -8.95 21.16
C GLU A 260 8.96 -7.96 22.25
N LEU A 261 8.12 -7.69 23.26
CA LEU A 261 8.51 -6.84 24.38
C LEU A 261 9.65 -7.45 25.20
N ALA A 262 9.57 -8.75 25.47
CA ALA A 262 10.63 -9.44 26.19
C ALA A 262 11.96 -9.38 25.43
N GLU A 263 11.94 -9.63 24.13
CA GLU A 263 13.11 -9.54 23.26
C GLU A 263 13.70 -8.13 23.23
N LEU A 264 12.88 -7.10 23.01
CA LEU A 264 13.33 -5.72 22.99
C LEU A 264 13.95 -5.28 24.33
N LEU A 265 13.44 -5.74 25.46
CA LEU A 265 13.96 -5.40 26.78
C LEU A 265 15.34 -6.04 27.09
N THR A 266 15.76 -7.07 26.32
CA THR A 266 17.12 -7.65 26.45
C THR A 266 18.20 -6.78 25.81
N ASP A 267 17.84 -5.82 24.96
CA ASP A 267 18.81 -4.94 24.30
C ASP A 267 19.45 -3.97 25.32
N ASN A 268 20.75 -4.18 25.59
CA ASN A 268 21.54 -3.35 26.49
C ASN A 268 21.88 -1.96 25.90
N SER A 269 21.65 -1.74 24.60
CA SER A 269 21.92 -0.46 23.91
C SER A 269 20.76 0.53 24.01
N LEU A 270 19.64 0.13 24.61
CA LEU A 270 18.48 1.01 24.78
C LEU A 270 18.80 2.20 25.69
N SER A 271 18.38 3.39 25.24
CA SER A 271 18.37 4.57 26.12
C SER A 271 17.33 4.41 27.23
N ASP A 272 17.55 5.07 28.37
CA ASP A 272 16.65 5.02 29.54
C ASP A 272 15.22 5.33 29.18
N LYS A 273 15.00 6.38 28.36
CA LYS A 273 13.65 6.76 27.89
C LYS A 273 12.97 5.66 27.09
N LYS A 274 13.68 4.93 26.25
CA LYS A 274 13.12 3.81 25.49
C LYS A 274 12.78 2.65 26.42
N ARG A 275 13.63 2.37 27.39
CA ARG A 275 13.42 1.34 28.40
C ARG A 275 12.18 1.62 29.25
N GLU A 276 11.99 2.86 29.70
CA GLU A 276 10.79 3.30 30.42
C GLU A 276 9.50 3.06 29.61
N VAL A 277 9.51 3.39 28.32
CA VAL A 277 8.34 3.16 27.43
C VAL A 277 8.03 1.66 27.30
N LEU A 278 9.05 0.81 27.10
CA LEU A 278 8.83 -0.64 26.98
C LEU A 278 8.33 -1.25 28.30
N GLN A 279 8.82 -0.77 29.45
CA GLN A 279 8.32 -1.20 30.77
C GLN A 279 6.87 -0.77 31.01
N ALA A 280 6.50 0.44 30.60
CA ALA A 280 5.12 0.90 30.67
C ALA A 280 4.19 0.09 29.76
N LEU A 281 4.64 -0.29 28.54
CA LEU A 281 3.92 -1.19 27.66
C LEU A 281 3.77 -2.59 28.25
N GLN A 282 4.79 -3.10 28.93
CA GLN A 282 4.73 -4.40 29.60
C GLN A 282 3.71 -4.39 30.74
N ALA A 283 3.69 -3.34 31.56
CA ALA A 283 2.69 -3.17 32.62
C ALA A 283 1.26 -3.11 32.05
N TRP A 284 1.07 -2.28 31.01
CA TRP A 284 -0.23 -2.21 30.31
C TRP A 284 -0.66 -3.58 29.72
N SER A 285 0.27 -4.31 29.13
CA SER A 285 0.01 -5.67 28.60
C SER A 285 -0.46 -6.62 29.69
N GLN A 286 0.13 -6.57 30.90
CA GLN A 286 -0.31 -7.35 32.05
C GLN A 286 -1.73 -6.98 32.52
N ASP A 287 -2.07 -5.70 32.49
CA ASP A 287 -3.40 -5.24 32.89
C ASP A 287 -4.46 -5.70 31.87
N VAL A 288 -4.18 -5.62 30.56
CA VAL A 288 -5.05 -6.17 29.52
C VAL A 288 -5.22 -7.68 29.67
N THR A 289 -4.14 -8.41 29.96
CA THR A 289 -4.20 -9.85 30.21
C THR A 289 -5.15 -10.19 31.39
N LYS A 290 -5.09 -9.43 32.48
CA LYS A 290 -5.99 -9.59 33.62
C LYS A 290 -7.44 -9.24 33.27
N GLN A 291 -7.65 -8.11 32.59
CA GLN A 291 -8.98 -7.64 32.20
C GLN A 291 -9.76 -8.65 31.35
N PHE A 292 -9.09 -9.32 30.43
CA PHE A 292 -9.72 -10.29 29.52
C PHE A 292 -9.50 -11.75 29.93
N SER A 293 -8.90 -12.02 31.08
CA SER A 293 -8.60 -13.37 31.60
C SER A 293 -7.88 -14.24 30.55
N LEU A 294 -6.77 -13.73 30.00
CA LEU A 294 -5.96 -14.37 28.94
C LEU A 294 -4.85 -15.24 29.49
#